data_5fc9644a8c9ab2540cdb14363f17c3bf
#
_entry.id   5fc9644a8c9ab2540cdb14363f17c3bf
#
_cell.length_a   1.000
_cell.length_b   1.000
_cell.length_c   1.000
_cell.angle_alpha   90.00
_cell.angle_beta   90.00
_cell.angle_gamma   90.00
#
_symmetry.space_group_name_H-M   'P 1'
#
loop_
_entity.id
_entity.type
_entity.pdbx_description
1 polymer ?
#
loop_
_entity_poly.entity_id
_entity_poly.type
_entity_poly.pdbx_seq_one_letter_code
_entity_poly.pdbx_strand_id
1 'polypeptide(L)'
;MKQYIKKLAALMMVLCFALSAGGCMGKVIAEDNAKLNLPQIDPEDGASRELAVTLYYRLTNEEYLVGVESKVPVRNGERTEAAVIRALKEGSAVSSGVTMLIPSAASLQELLYEDGVLYVTLSEEFLNEDMVTSIKEEDYLKEKDYNNAVKAATKEMYLVRRLGVLSIVNTIAGNNKDVKVQILIERGGEGRKLSYQELGFESLGGELIEPMGYDDEAVANDQRIAECMLEHMVKGEYEMAYTLITAGLDAYKPTYAEFETQMRGLGTVVSYEVTDSGSDGNGMYVLANVRISTPTGTVKRISNVALYMAKENNIYKVSYGSLKKLMES
;
A
#
# COMPACT_ATOMS: atom_id res chain seq x y z
N MET A 1 -11.85 -23.82 82.27
CA MET A 1 -11.22 -23.97 80.97
C MET A 1 -12.05 -23.44 79.76
N LYS A 2 -13.31 -23.81 79.63
CA LYS A 2 -14.14 -23.38 78.48
C LYS A 2 -14.36 -21.85 78.36
N GLN A 3 -14.35 -21.09 79.43
CA GLN A 3 -14.53 -19.63 79.43
C GLN A 3 -13.27 -18.86 78.88
N TYR A 4 -12.09 -19.37 79.20
CA TYR A 4 -10.82 -18.77 78.71
C TYR A 4 -10.60 -18.98 77.21
N ILE A 5 -11.01 -20.14 76.73
CA ILE A 5 -10.92 -20.43 75.27
C ILE A 5 -11.85 -19.50 74.45
N LYS A 6 -13.07 -19.22 74.95
CA LYS A 6 -13.99 -18.28 74.33
C LYS A 6 -13.46 -16.84 74.33
N LYS A 7 -12.82 -16.41 75.43
CA LYS A 7 -12.23 -15.07 75.50
C LYS A 7 -10.97 -14.95 74.60
N LEU A 8 -10.18 -16.01 74.48
CA LEU A 8 -9.01 -16.05 73.62
C LEU A 8 -9.41 -16.04 72.14
N ALA A 9 -10.47 -16.79 71.77
CA ALA A 9 -11.01 -16.81 70.39
C ALA A 9 -11.62 -15.45 69.98
N ALA A 10 -12.31 -14.77 70.92
CA ALA A 10 -12.85 -13.42 70.71
C ALA A 10 -11.72 -12.38 70.55
N LEU A 11 -10.64 -12.48 71.31
CA LEU A 11 -9.48 -11.60 71.21
C LEU A 11 -8.72 -11.81 69.87
N MET A 12 -8.57 -13.06 69.43
CA MET A 12 -7.97 -13.37 68.13
C MET A 12 -8.80 -12.83 66.92
N MET A 13 -10.14 -12.92 67.05
CA MET A 13 -11.03 -12.42 66.02
C MET A 13 -10.96 -10.89 65.89
N VAL A 14 -10.84 -10.16 66.97
CA VAL A 14 -10.66 -8.70 66.97
C VAL A 14 -9.29 -8.31 66.43
N LEU A 15 -8.25 -9.10 66.75
CA LEU A 15 -6.90 -8.85 66.20
C LEU A 15 -6.82 -9.07 64.67
N CYS A 16 -7.51 -10.09 64.16
CA CYS A 16 -7.62 -10.32 62.71
C CYS A 16 -8.38 -9.20 62.01
N PHE A 17 -9.42 -8.63 62.62
CA PHE A 17 -10.15 -7.48 62.05
C PHE A 17 -9.33 -6.20 62.09
N ALA A 18 -8.49 -6.00 63.10
CA ALA A 18 -7.62 -4.83 63.20
C ALA A 18 -6.46 -4.87 62.14
N LEU A 19 -5.99 -6.07 61.77
CA LEU A 19 -4.95 -6.26 60.74
C LEU A 19 -5.51 -6.15 59.34
N SER A 20 -6.78 -6.44 59.09
CA SER A 20 -7.42 -6.29 57.80
C SER A 20 -7.85 -4.84 57.49
N ALA A 21 -7.96 -3.96 58.48
CA ALA A 21 -8.29 -2.56 58.29
C ALA A 21 -7.06 -1.65 58.00
N GLY A 22 -5.84 -2.19 58.13
CA GLY A 22 -4.57 -1.48 57.88
C GLY A 22 -3.95 -1.69 56.51
N GLY A 23 -4.61 -2.48 55.63
CA GLY A 23 -4.12 -2.75 54.31
C GLY A 23 -4.79 -1.87 53.25
N CYS A 24 -3.99 -1.11 52.53
CA CYS A 24 -4.32 -0.26 51.38
C CYS A 24 -4.70 1.19 51.72
N MET A 25 -3.78 1.90 52.32
CA MET A 25 -3.57 3.29 51.91
C MET A 25 -2.53 3.35 50.80
N GLY A 26 -2.90 2.83 49.64
CA GLY A 26 -2.35 3.20 48.34
C GLY A 26 -2.84 4.61 47.99
N LYS A 27 -2.69 5.51 48.91
CA LYS A 27 -2.87 6.93 48.74
C LYS A 27 -1.48 7.47 48.53
N VAL A 28 -1.31 8.27 47.53
CA VAL A 28 -0.23 9.27 47.50
C VAL A 28 0.48 9.39 46.14
N ILE A 29 0.48 8.38 45.32
CA ILE A 29 1.14 8.58 44.02
C ILE A 29 0.23 9.32 43.00
N ALA A 30 -1.10 9.20 43.17
CA ALA A 30 -2.05 9.87 42.27
C ALA A 30 -2.26 11.37 42.58
N GLU A 31 -2.14 11.79 43.84
CA GLU A 31 -2.34 13.21 44.22
C GLU A 31 -1.07 14.05 43.97
N ASP A 32 0.12 13.45 44.06
CA ASP A 32 1.37 14.17 43.73
C ASP A 32 1.61 14.26 42.22
N ASN A 33 1.13 13.30 41.42
CA ASN A 33 1.17 13.38 39.98
C ASN A 33 0.20 14.44 39.42
N ALA A 34 -0.90 14.73 40.12
CA ALA A 34 -1.82 15.81 39.77
C ALA A 34 -1.23 17.22 39.98
N LYS A 35 -0.13 17.33 40.73
CA LYS A 35 0.58 18.59 40.94
C LYS A 35 1.84 18.78 40.07
N LEU A 36 2.26 17.75 39.35
CA LEU A 36 3.22 17.90 38.30
C LEU A 36 2.52 18.62 37.13
N ASN A 37 2.80 19.90 37.04
CA ASN A 37 2.38 20.73 35.90
C ASN A 37 3.22 20.33 34.70
N LEU A 38 3.05 19.07 34.23
CA LEU A 38 3.63 18.65 32.97
C LEU A 38 2.94 19.48 31.90
N PRO A 39 3.70 20.14 31.02
CA PRO A 39 3.09 20.80 29.87
C PRO A 39 2.21 19.77 29.16
N GLN A 40 0.93 20.09 28.97
CA GLN A 40 0.07 19.31 28.07
C GLN A 40 0.73 19.39 26.70
N ILE A 41 1.46 18.35 26.34
CA ILE A 41 1.95 18.19 24.98
C ILE A 41 0.69 17.85 24.19
N ASP A 42 0.31 18.77 23.30
CA ASP A 42 -0.78 18.51 22.37
C ASP A 42 -0.45 17.20 21.62
N PRO A 43 -1.30 16.18 21.67
CA PRO A 43 -1.04 14.94 20.95
C PRO A 43 -0.87 15.14 19.44
N GLU A 44 -1.36 16.27 18.89
CA GLU A 44 -1.23 16.60 17.49
C GLU A 44 0.14 17.22 17.14
N ASP A 45 0.83 17.87 18.10
CA ASP A 45 2.11 18.55 17.85
C ASP A 45 3.37 17.72 18.22
N GLY A 46 3.21 16.56 18.79
CA GLY A 46 4.34 15.76 19.30
C GLY A 46 4.69 14.54 18.46
N ALA A 47 5.32 14.70 17.29
CA ALA A 47 6.03 13.60 16.66
C ALA A 47 7.19 13.17 17.57
N SER A 48 7.00 12.05 18.31
CA SER A 48 8.02 11.59 19.26
C SER A 48 9.20 10.91 18.59
N ARG A 49 9.02 10.35 17.40
CA ARG A 49 10.06 9.68 16.60
C ARG A 49 9.68 9.58 15.12
N GLU A 50 10.67 9.52 14.25
CA GLU A 50 10.51 9.12 12.85
C GLU A 50 10.78 7.62 12.69
N LEU A 51 9.96 6.94 11.93
CA LEU A 51 10.12 5.55 11.56
C LEU A 51 10.47 5.46 10.07
N ALA A 52 11.62 4.89 9.76
CA ALA A 52 11.98 4.57 8.37
C ALA A 52 11.24 3.28 7.97
N VAL A 53 10.40 3.36 6.94
CA VAL A 53 9.57 2.26 6.44
C VAL A 53 9.47 2.30 4.93
N THR A 54 9.14 1.16 4.33
CA THR A 54 8.68 1.09 2.94
C THR A 54 7.16 1.07 2.93
N LEU A 55 6.55 2.09 2.33
CA LEU A 55 5.11 2.18 2.09
C LEU A 55 4.79 1.67 0.69
N TYR A 56 3.77 0.82 0.55
CA TYR A 56 3.40 0.24 -0.73
C TYR A 56 2.17 0.93 -1.30
N TYR A 57 2.34 1.59 -2.44
CA TYR A 57 1.28 2.29 -3.19
C TYR A 57 1.05 1.60 -4.53
N ARG A 58 -0.07 1.86 -5.17
CA ARG A 58 -0.30 1.42 -6.55
C ARG A 58 0.64 2.17 -7.50
N LEU A 59 1.35 1.45 -8.36
CA LEU A 59 1.99 2.05 -9.53
C LEU A 59 0.87 2.62 -10.43
N THR A 60 0.93 3.91 -10.73
CA THR A 60 -0.19 4.63 -11.38
C THR A 60 -0.64 3.92 -12.66
N ASN A 61 -1.94 3.63 -12.75
CA ASN A 61 -2.62 2.93 -13.83
C ASN A 61 -2.22 1.46 -14.04
N GLU A 62 -1.39 0.90 -13.18
CA GLU A 62 -0.97 -0.50 -13.24
C GLU A 62 -1.74 -1.39 -12.27
N GLU A 63 -1.61 -2.71 -12.45
CA GLU A 63 -2.20 -3.71 -11.56
C GLU A 63 -1.23 -4.15 -10.43
N TYR A 64 -0.22 -3.32 -10.12
CA TYR A 64 0.87 -3.64 -9.20
C TYR A 64 1.07 -2.55 -8.14
N LEU A 65 1.62 -2.98 -7.02
CA LEU A 65 2.16 -2.11 -6.00
C LEU A 65 3.63 -1.77 -6.30
N VAL A 66 4.09 -0.68 -5.73
CA VAL A 66 5.51 -0.32 -5.69
C VAL A 66 5.85 0.21 -4.30
N GLY A 67 7.01 -0.21 -3.78
CA GLY A 67 7.51 0.22 -2.48
C GLY A 67 8.19 1.58 -2.58
N VAL A 68 7.79 2.51 -1.71
CA VAL A 68 8.38 3.85 -1.58
C VAL A 68 8.97 3.99 -0.19
N GLU A 69 10.29 4.15 -0.12
CA GLU A 69 10.99 4.42 1.15
C GLU A 69 10.55 5.77 1.71
N SER A 70 10.14 5.77 2.97
CA SER A 70 9.53 6.92 3.62
C SER A 70 9.93 7.01 5.08
N LYS A 71 9.86 8.23 5.61
CA LYS A 71 9.95 8.51 7.04
C LYS A 71 8.57 8.88 7.55
N VAL A 72 8.02 8.04 8.41
CA VAL A 72 6.70 8.23 8.98
C VAL A 72 6.82 8.77 10.41
N PRO A 73 6.24 9.92 10.71
CA PRO A 73 6.19 10.43 12.08
C PRO A 73 5.21 9.58 12.90
N VAL A 74 5.70 9.02 14.01
CA VAL A 74 4.90 8.29 14.99
C VAL A 74 4.60 9.25 16.14
N ARG A 75 3.32 9.52 16.38
CA ARG A 75 2.84 10.42 17.45
C ARG A 75 3.06 9.79 18.81
N ASN A 76 3.07 10.61 19.85
CA ASN A 76 3.22 10.10 21.21
C ASN A 76 2.01 9.23 21.60
N GLY A 77 2.27 7.98 22.00
CA GLY A 77 1.22 7.00 22.33
C GLY A 77 0.58 6.30 21.12
N GLU A 78 0.93 6.68 19.88
CA GLU A 78 0.45 6.03 18.67
C GLU A 78 1.19 4.70 18.44
N ARG A 79 0.45 3.65 18.07
CA ARG A 79 1.05 2.38 17.62
C ARG A 79 1.72 2.59 16.27
N THR A 80 2.85 1.95 16.08
CA THR A 80 3.62 2.02 14.81
C THR A 80 2.78 1.66 13.60
N GLU A 81 1.96 0.61 13.71
CA GLU A 81 1.08 0.13 12.64
C GLU A 81 -0.02 1.15 12.30
N ALA A 82 -0.55 1.84 13.32
CA ALA A 82 -1.52 2.92 13.11
C ALA A 82 -0.89 4.11 12.35
N ALA A 83 0.32 4.51 12.75
CA ALA A 83 1.06 5.58 12.07
C ALA A 83 1.33 5.24 10.59
N VAL A 84 1.69 3.98 10.31
CA VAL A 84 1.95 3.48 8.95
C VAL A 84 0.67 3.47 8.11
N ILE A 85 -0.46 2.98 8.64
CA ILE A 85 -1.76 2.99 7.94
C ILE A 85 -2.22 4.43 7.68
N ARG A 86 -2.04 5.32 8.65
CA ARG A 86 -2.31 6.76 8.50
C ARG A 86 -1.47 7.36 7.36
N ALA A 87 -0.16 7.05 7.32
CA ALA A 87 0.74 7.54 6.28
C ALA A 87 0.36 7.04 4.87
N LEU A 88 -0.10 5.77 4.74
CA LEU A 88 -0.64 5.24 3.49
C LEU A 88 -1.89 5.99 3.03
N LYS A 89 -2.81 6.29 3.97
CA LYS A 89 -4.05 7.02 3.69
C LYS A 89 -3.81 8.49 3.34
N GLU A 90 -2.91 9.16 4.07
CA GLU A 90 -2.57 10.57 3.85
C GLU A 90 -1.70 10.78 2.61
N GLY A 91 -1.10 9.72 2.09
CA GLY A 91 -0.23 9.79 0.94
C GLY A 91 1.08 10.53 1.21
N SER A 92 1.63 10.40 2.42
CA SER A 92 2.82 11.16 2.87
C SER A 92 4.05 11.00 1.96
N ALA A 93 4.10 9.92 1.19
CA ALA A 93 5.17 9.62 0.24
C ALA A 93 4.70 9.65 -1.22
N VAL A 94 3.47 10.09 -1.50
CA VAL A 94 2.94 10.12 -2.86
C VAL A 94 3.66 11.16 -3.68
N SER A 95 4.24 10.69 -4.76
CA SER A 95 4.89 11.48 -5.80
C SER A 95 4.29 11.13 -7.16
N SER A 96 4.71 11.80 -8.21
CA SER A 96 4.30 11.42 -9.57
C SER A 96 4.67 9.96 -9.86
N GLY A 97 3.69 9.15 -10.24
CA GLY A 97 3.85 7.74 -10.59
C GLY A 97 3.27 6.74 -9.60
N VAL A 98 2.70 7.20 -8.46
CA VAL A 98 1.95 6.33 -7.54
C VAL A 98 0.58 6.90 -7.20
N THR A 99 -0.35 6.00 -6.88
CA THR A 99 -1.74 6.33 -6.52
C THR A 99 -2.07 5.75 -5.15
N MET A 100 -2.72 6.55 -4.31
CA MET A 100 -3.27 6.11 -3.03
C MET A 100 -4.42 5.11 -3.26
N LEU A 101 -4.51 4.12 -2.38
CA LEU A 101 -5.50 3.05 -2.48
C LEU A 101 -6.53 3.06 -1.36
N ILE A 102 -6.19 3.69 -0.22
CA ILE A 102 -7.11 3.79 0.91
C ILE A 102 -8.01 5.01 0.70
N PRO A 103 -9.33 4.82 0.59
CA PRO A 103 -10.26 5.94 0.44
C PRO A 103 -10.11 6.96 1.56
N SER A 104 -10.23 8.25 1.25
CA SER A 104 -10.12 9.31 2.24
C SER A 104 -11.19 9.24 3.34
N ALA A 105 -12.37 8.69 3.03
CA ALA A 105 -13.45 8.45 3.98
C ALA A 105 -13.18 7.26 4.91
N ALA A 106 -12.38 6.27 4.49
CA ALA A 106 -12.08 5.10 5.29
C ALA A 106 -11.29 5.49 6.55
N SER A 107 -11.54 4.83 7.66
CA SER A 107 -10.85 5.05 8.94
C SER A 107 -10.38 3.74 9.56
N LEU A 108 -9.26 3.81 10.27
CA LEU A 108 -8.81 2.72 11.12
C LEU A 108 -9.66 2.71 12.39
N GLN A 109 -10.34 1.59 12.67
CA GLN A 109 -11.21 1.43 13.82
C GLN A 109 -10.47 0.74 14.96
N GLU A 110 -9.76 -0.35 14.68
CA GLU A 110 -9.10 -1.14 15.69
C GLU A 110 -7.82 -1.80 15.15
N LEU A 111 -6.87 -2.02 16.05
CA LEU A 111 -5.69 -2.85 15.84
C LEU A 111 -5.57 -3.84 17.01
N LEU A 112 -5.68 -5.13 16.71
CA LEU A 112 -5.48 -6.21 17.67
C LEU A 112 -4.34 -7.11 17.17
N TYR A 113 -3.41 -7.46 18.06
CA TYR A 113 -2.35 -8.42 17.77
C TYR A 113 -2.55 -9.67 18.61
N GLU A 114 -2.73 -10.81 17.97
CA GLU A 114 -2.97 -12.10 18.61
C GLU A 114 -2.34 -13.22 17.79
N ASP A 115 -1.63 -14.13 18.41
CA ASP A 115 -1.03 -15.34 17.83
C ASP A 115 -0.22 -15.11 16.54
N GLY A 116 0.54 -14.02 16.47
CA GLY A 116 1.36 -13.69 15.29
C GLY A 116 0.56 -13.03 14.15
N VAL A 117 -0.72 -12.76 14.36
CA VAL A 117 -1.58 -12.07 13.41
C VAL A 117 -1.94 -10.68 13.91
N LEU A 118 -1.74 -9.68 13.07
CA LEU A 118 -2.26 -8.34 13.28
C LEU A 118 -3.62 -8.22 12.59
N TYR A 119 -4.66 -8.07 13.37
CA TYR A 119 -6.01 -7.75 12.91
C TYR A 119 -6.12 -6.24 12.73
N VAL A 120 -6.46 -5.81 11.53
CA VAL A 120 -6.64 -4.40 11.15
C VAL A 120 -8.11 -4.21 10.79
N THR A 121 -8.88 -3.58 11.66
CA THR A 121 -10.30 -3.28 11.41
C THR A 121 -10.41 -1.90 10.80
N LEU A 122 -10.95 -1.83 9.58
CA LEU A 122 -11.24 -0.61 8.84
C LEU A 122 -12.74 -0.36 8.82
N SER A 123 -13.14 0.90 8.69
CA SER A 123 -14.54 1.25 8.48
C SER A 123 -15.05 0.79 7.10
N GLU A 124 -16.38 0.69 6.93
CA GLU A 124 -17.03 0.17 5.73
C GLU A 124 -16.74 1.01 4.48
N GLU A 125 -16.40 2.29 4.65
CA GLU A 125 -15.99 3.19 3.57
C GLU A 125 -14.73 2.73 2.83
N PHE A 126 -13.97 1.79 3.39
CA PHE A 126 -12.87 1.14 2.66
C PHE A 126 -13.36 0.39 1.41
N LEU A 127 -14.59 -0.12 1.44
CA LEU A 127 -15.22 -0.82 0.32
C LEU A 127 -15.89 0.12 -0.69
N ASN A 128 -15.45 1.35 -0.76
CA ASN A 128 -16.00 2.42 -1.58
C ASN A 128 -16.51 1.94 -2.96
N GLU A 129 -17.76 2.28 -3.27
CA GLU A 129 -18.45 1.96 -4.53
C GLU A 129 -18.63 3.18 -5.45
N ASP A 130 -18.10 4.35 -5.06
CA ASP A 130 -18.28 5.60 -5.78
C ASP A 130 -17.87 5.53 -7.26
N MET A 131 -16.86 4.72 -7.57
CA MET A 131 -16.41 4.51 -8.96
C MET A 131 -17.50 3.94 -9.86
N VAL A 132 -18.39 3.12 -9.32
CA VAL A 132 -19.50 2.50 -10.05
C VAL A 132 -20.76 3.36 -9.94
N THR A 133 -21.07 3.82 -8.72
CA THR A 133 -22.29 4.58 -8.45
C THR A 133 -22.28 5.98 -9.07
N SER A 134 -21.11 6.52 -9.40
CA SER A 134 -20.96 7.79 -10.11
C SER A 134 -21.29 7.73 -11.61
N ILE A 135 -21.37 6.52 -12.20
CA ILE A 135 -21.68 6.33 -13.61
C ILE A 135 -23.19 6.41 -13.80
N LYS A 136 -23.64 7.38 -14.55
CA LYS A 136 -25.07 7.61 -14.81
C LYS A 136 -25.45 7.20 -16.23
N GLU A 137 -26.57 6.50 -16.38
CA GLU A 137 -27.06 6.06 -17.67
C GLU A 137 -27.34 7.22 -18.62
N GLU A 138 -27.82 8.34 -18.07
CA GLU A 138 -28.14 9.57 -18.82
C GLU A 138 -26.95 10.21 -19.55
N ASP A 139 -25.71 9.88 -19.13
CA ASP A 139 -24.49 10.37 -19.76
C ASP A 139 -24.10 9.58 -21.02
N TYR A 140 -24.85 8.51 -21.36
CA TYR A 140 -24.54 7.61 -22.47
C TYR A 140 -25.65 7.57 -23.51
N LEU A 141 -25.27 7.74 -24.81
CA LEU A 141 -26.22 7.68 -25.90
C LEU A 141 -26.70 6.27 -26.25
N LYS A 142 -25.96 5.25 -25.81
CA LYS A 142 -26.25 3.83 -26.07
C LYS A 142 -26.13 3.03 -24.79
N GLU A 143 -27.12 2.20 -24.52
CA GLU A 143 -27.13 1.25 -23.40
C GLU A 143 -25.85 0.38 -23.36
N LYS A 144 -25.35 -0.07 -24.53
CA LYS A 144 -24.12 -0.85 -24.62
C LYS A 144 -22.90 -0.11 -24.08
N ASP A 145 -22.78 1.19 -24.33
CA ASP A 145 -21.64 2.00 -23.89
C ASP A 145 -21.73 2.25 -22.38
N TYR A 146 -22.93 2.49 -21.86
CA TYR A 146 -23.19 2.53 -20.41
C TYR A 146 -22.81 1.21 -19.71
N ASN A 147 -23.28 0.08 -20.21
CA ASN A 147 -22.99 -1.24 -19.65
C ASN A 147 -21.47 -1.56 -19.68
N ASN A 148 -20.77 -1.15 -20.73
CA ASN A 148 -19.31 -1.29 -20.83
C ASN A 148 -18.60 -0.41 -19.79
N ALA A 149 -19.04 0.83 -19.58
CA ALA A 149 -18.50 1.75 -18.58
C ALA A 149 -18.69 1.20 -17.16
N VAL A 150 -19.89 0.73 -16.83
CA VAL A 150 -20.18 0.10 -15.53
C VAL A 150 -19.29 -1.12 -15.31
N LYS A 151 -19.15 -1.99 -16.33
CA LYS A 151 -18.29 -3.18 -16.23
C LYS A 151 -16.82 -2.82 -16.02
N ALA A 152 -16.32 -1.81 -16.73
CA ALA A 152 -14.94 -1.34 -16.58
C ALA A 152 -14.71 -0.74 -15.18
N ALA A 153 -15.63 0.11 -14.70
CA ALA A 153 -15.54 0.68 -13.37
C ALA A 153 -15.63 -0.38 -12.26
N THR A 154 -16.47 -1.39 -12.42
CA THR A 154 -16.57 -2.51 -11.48
C THR A 154 -15.25 -3.29 -11.41
N LYS A 155 -14.64 -3.59 -12.57
CA LYS A 155 -13.33 -4.25 -12.62
C LYS A 155 -12.27 -3.42 -11.90
N GLU A 156 -12.22 -2.13 -12.17
CA GLU A 156 -11.27 -1.20 -11.54
C GLU A 156 -11.50 -1.08 -10.03
N MET A 157 -12.75 -0.97 -9.59
CA MET A 157 -13.12 -0.94 -8.17
C MET A 157 -12.59 -2.17 -7.43
N TYR A 158 -12.79 -3.36 -7.98
CA TYR A 158 -12.28 -4.59 -7.38
C TYR A 158 -10.75 -4.63 -7.37
N LEU A 159 -10.08 -4.15 -8.42
CA LEU A 159 -8.63 -4.04 -8.46
C LEU A 159 -8.12 -3.10 -7.36
N VAL A 160 -8.71 -1.92 -7.23
CA VAL A 160 -8.36 -0.93 -6.20
C VAL A 160 -8.52 -1.51 -4.79
N ARG A 161 -9.63 -2.25 -4.52
CA ARG A 161 -9.84 -2.93 -3.23
C ARG A 161 -8.77 -3.97 -2.94
N ARG A 162 -8.47 -4.86 -3.91
CA ARG A 162 -7.41 -5.87 -3.76
C ARG A 162 -6.07 -5.24 -3.45
N LEU A 163 -5.66 -4.28 -4.28
CA LEU A 163 -4.40 -3.58 -4.09
C LEU A 163 -4.39 -2.76 -2.80
N GLY A 164 -5.54 -2.23 -2.35
CA GLY A 164 -5.68 -1.54 -1.06
C GLY A 164 -5.43 -2.47 0.13
N VAL A 165 -6.00 -3.68 0.09
CA VAL A 165 -5.71 -4.72 1.08
C VAL A 165 -4.21 -5.08 1.05
N LEU A 166 -3.67 -5.39 -0.12
CA LEU A 166 -2.26 -5.77 -0.29
C LEU A 166 -1.30 -4.62 0.05
N SER A 167 -1.68 -3.36 -0.17
CA SER A 167 -0.92 -2.18 0.25
C SER A 167 -0.70 -2.16 1.76
N ILE A 168 -1.76 -2.38 2.54
CA ILE A 168 -1.67 -2.45 4.00
C ILE A 168 -0.86 -3.67 4.43
N VAL A 169 -1.17 -4.84 3.88
CA VAL A 169 -0.48 -6.11 4.18
C VAL A 169 1.02 -5.99 3.91
N ASN A 170 1.39 -5.59 2.68
CA ASN A 170 2.79 -5.51 2.27
C ASN A 170 3.56 -4.43 3.02
N THR A 171 2.90 -3.32 3.38
CA THR A 171 3.54 -2.29 4.19
C THR A 171 3.86 -2.80 5.60
N ILE A 172 2.94 -3.52 6.23
CA ILE A 172 3.14 -4.05 7.58
C ILE A 172 4.07 -5.26 7.56
N ALA A 173 3.75 -6.29 6.78
CA ALA A 173 4.52 -7.53 6.72
C ALA A 173 5.89 -7.35 6.04
N GLY A 174 6.03 -6.42 5.09
CA GLY A 174 7.31 -6.10 4.45
C GLY A 174 8.31 -5.44 5.41
N ASN A 175 7.82 -4.67 6.38
CA ASN A 175 8.64 -4.08 7.44
C ASN A 175 8.78 -4.98 8.68
N ASN A 176 7.96 -6.03 8.82
CA ASN A 176 8.02 -7.04 9.86
C ASN A 176 7.57 -8.40 9.32
N LYS A 177 8.51 -9.19 8.84
CA LYS A 177 8.26 -10.47 8.12
C LYS A 177 7.62 -11.57 8.98
N ASP A 178 7.66 -11.45 10.29
CA ASP A 178 7.09 -12.44 11.21
C ASP A 178 5.60 -12.23 11.47
N VAL A 179 5.03 -11.12 10.96
CA VAL A 179 3.64 -10.75 11.17
C VAL A 179 2.82 -11.10 9.93
N LYS A 180 1.70 -11.80 10.16
CA LYS A 180 0.61 -11.89 9.18
C LYS A 180 -0.43 -10.82 9.49
N VAL A 181 -1.13 -10.34 8.48
CA VAL A 181 -2.13 -9.29 8.59
C VAL A 181 -3.50 -9.83 8.15
N GLN A 182 -4.51 -9.64 9.00
CA GLN A 182 -5.90 -9.92 8.69
C GLN A 182 -6.67 -8.61 8.60
N ILE A 183 -7.17 -8.30 7.41
CA ILE A 183 -8.05 -7.13 7.25
C ILE A 183 -9.47 -7.51 7.63
N LEU A 184 -10.08 -6.68 8.47
CA LEU A 184 -11.48 -6.76 8.88
C LEU A 184 -12.18 -5.47 8.47
N ILE A 185 -13.47 -5.58 8.17
CA ILE A 185 -14.35 -4.43 7.93
C ILE A 185 -15.36 -4.35 9.08
N GLU A 186 -15.45 -3.18 9.70
CA GLU A 186 -16.44 -2.92 10.73
C GLU A 186 -17.84 -2.85 10.10
N ARG A 187 -18.75 -3.70 10.60
CA ARG A 187 -20.14 -3.77 10.18
C ARG A 187 -21.04 -4.01 11.38
N GLY A 188 -21.84 -3.03 11.71
CA GLY A 188 -22.77 -3.09 12.84
C GLY A 188 -22.08 -3.20 14.18
N GLY A 189 -20.91 -2.59 14.35
CA GLY A 189 -20.12 -2.59 15.59
C GLY A 189 -19.21 -3.80 15.75
N GLU A 190 -19.08 -4.67 14.73
CA GLU A 190 -18.23 -5.85 14.74
C GLU A 190 -17.26 -5.86 13.54
N GLY A 191 -16.01 -6.24 13.78
CA GLY A 191 -15.03 -6.49 12.72
C GLY A 191 -15.30 -7.82 12.02
N ARG A 192 -15.55 -7.81 10.71
CA ARG A 192 -15.80 -9.01 9.91
C ARG A 192 -14.74 -9.20 8.83
N LYS A 193 -14.30 -10.45 8.63
CA LYS A 193 -13.38 -10.80 7.55
C LYS A 193 -13.99 -10.46 6.19
N LEU A 194 -13.16 -10.02 5.28
CA LEU A 194 -13.50 -9.88 3.87
C LEU A 194 -13.65 -11.27 3.22
N SER A 195 -14.57 -11.38 2.28
CA SER A 195 -14.66 -12.51 1.37
C SER A 195 -13.87 -12.25 0.07
N TYR A 196 -13.50 -13.32 -0.61
CA TYR A 196 -12.90 -13.22 -1.94
C TYR A 196 -13.82 -12.54 -2.95
N GLN A 197 -15.15 -12.73 -2.82
CA GLN A 197 -16.14 -12.07 -3.68
C GLN A 197 -16.10 -10.55 -3.55
N GLU A 198 -15.90 -10.00 -2.35
CA GLU A 198 -15.81 -8.56 -2.12
C GLU A 198 -14.56 -7.93 -2.75
N LEU A 199 -13.58 -8.77 -3.09
CA LEU A 199 -12.39 -8.40 -3.86
C LEU A 199 -12.49 -8.75 -5.35
N GLY A 200 -13.66 -9.22 -5.82
CA GLY A 200 -13.92 -9.52 -7.24
C GLY A 200 -13.47 -10.90 -7.72
N PHE A 201 -13.23 -11.84 -6.81
CA PHE A 201 -12.94 -13.23 -7.17
C PHE A 201 -14.23 -14.07 -7.13
N GLU A 202 -15.04 -13.97 -8.19
CA GLU A 202 -16.35 -14.63 -8.26
C GLU A 202 -16.25 -16.16 -8.13
N SER A 203 -15.16 -16.76 -8.62
CA SER A 203 -14.96 -18.22 -8.59
C SER A 203 -14.77 -18.81 -7.20
N LEU A 204 -14.35 -18.00 -6.22
CA LEU A 204 -14.12 -18.39 -4.83
C LEU A 204 -15.32 -18.08 -3.92
N GLY A 205 -16.32 -17.36 -4.45
CA GLY A 205 -17.58 -17.09 -3.77
C GLY A 205 -17.41 -16.39 -2.42
N GLY A 206 -18.18 -16.87 -1.43
CA GLY A 206 -18.21 -16.32 -0.08
C GLY A 206 -17.10 -16.84 0.84
N GLU A 207 -16.06 -17.51 0.34
CA GLU A 207 -14.91 -17.89 1.14
C GLU A 207 -14.23 -16.65 1.72
N LEU A 208 -13.82 -16.76 3.00
CA LEU A 208 -13.21 -15.66 3.73
C LEU A 208 -11.70 -15.63 3.50
N ILE A 209 -11.15 -14.42 3.43
CA ILE A 209 -9.71 -14.23 3.26
C ILE A 209 -9.00 -14.56 4.56
N GLU A 210 -7.99 -15.41 4.48
CA GLU A 210 -7.15 -15.78 5.62
C GLU A 210 -6.04 -14.73 5.86
N PRO A 211 -5.38 -14.74 7.04
CA PRO A 211 -4.29 -13.82 7.33
C PRO A 211 -3.14 -13.93 6.32
N MET A 212 -2.77 -12.81 5.71
CA MET A 212 -1.78 -12.72 4.64
C MET A 212 -0.42 -12.27 5.17
N GLY A 213 0.65 -12.84 4.63
CA GLY A 213 2.01 -12.30 4.76
C GLY A 213 2.34 -11.35 3.61
N TYR A 214 3.62 -10.98 3.52
CA TYR A 214 4.12 -10.20 2.39
C TYR A 214 3.93 -10.96 1.08
N ASP A 215 3.34 -10.28 0.10
CA ASP A 215 3.06 -10.79 -1.25
C ASP A 215 3.97 -10.05 -2.25
N ASP A 216 5.01 -10.72 -2.72
CA ASP A 216 5.98 -10.20 -3.69
C ASP A 216 5.43 -10.22 -5.13
N GLU A 217 4.46 -11.09 -5.45
CA GLU A 217 3.83 -11.13 -6.77
C GLU A 217 3.00 -9.89 -7.05
N ALA A 218 2.46 -9.29 -5.99
CA ALA A 218 1.71 -8.03 -6.09
C ALA A 218 2.62 -6.80 -6.28
N VAL A 219 3.95 -6.93 -6.11
CA VAL A 219 4.90 -5.81 -6.16
C VAL A 219 5.63 -5.80 -7.49
N ALA A 220 5.58 -4.66 -8.18
CA ALA A 220 6.35 -4.46 -9.39
C ALA A 220 7.85 -4.33 -9.06
N ASN A 221 8.64 -5.28 -9.55
CA ASN A 221 10.08 -5.18 -9.62
C ASN A 221 10.51 -4.44 -10.91
N ASP A 222 11.80 -4.28 -11.11
CA ASP A 222 12.40 -3.63 -12.28
C ASP A 222 11.97 -4.29 -13.61
N GLN A 223 11.96 -5.62 -13.67
CA GLN A 223 11.50 -6.36 -14.86
C GLN A 223 10.03 -6.05 -15.15
N ARG A 224 9.17 -6.11 -14.13
CA ARG A 224 7.74 -5.83 -14.29
C ARG A 224 7.46 -4.40 -14.74
N ILE A 225 8.22 -3.42 -14.23
CA ILE A 225 8.10 -2.02 -14.67
C ILE A 225 8.50 -1.87 -16.14
N ALA A 226 9.58 -2.53 -16.58
CA ALA A 226 9.98 -2.53 -17.99
C ALA A 226 8.94 -3.24 -18.88
N GLU A 227 8.34 -4.34 -18.41
CA GLU A 227 7.24 -5.04 -19.10
C GLU A 227 6.03 -4.13 -19.29
N CYS A 228 5.55 -3.47 -18.21
CA CYS A 228 4.43 -2.53 -18.27
C CYS A 228 4.70 -1.41 -19.30
N MET A 229 5.89 -0.80 -19.26
CA MET A 229 6.29 0.24 -20.20
C MET A 229 6.27 -0.28 -21.65
N LEU A 230 6.85 -1.45 -21.92
CA LEU A 230 6.88 -2.04 -23.26
C LEU A 230 5.47 -2.47 -23.73
N GLU A 231 4.62 -2.94 -22.82
CA GLU A 231 3.24 -3.30 -23.13
C GLU A 231 2.43 -2.07 -23.57
N HIS A 232 2.56 -0.95 -22.85
CA HIS A 232 1.94 0.32 -23.27
C HIS A 232 2.47 0.79 -24.63
N MET A 233 3.76 0.62 -24.91
CA MET A 233 4.32 0.92 -26.22
C MET A 233 3.72 0.04 -27.33
N VAL A 234 3.47 -1.26 -27.08
CA VAL A 234 2.79 -2.17 -28.01
C VAL A 234 1.34 -1.74 -28.25
N LYS A 235 0.62 -1.33 -27.22
CA LYS A 235 -0.77 -0.86 -27.31
C LYS A 235 -0.90 0.55 -27.90
N GLY A 236 0.20 1.28 -28.04
CA GLY A 236 0.20 2.69 -28.46
C GLY A 236 -0.29 3.65 -27.40
N GLU A 237 -0.30 3.24 -26.16
CA GLU A 237 -0.70 3.99 -24.95
C GLU A 237 0.50 4.82 -24.45
N TYR A 238 0.95 5.76 -25.26
CA TYR A 238 2.19 6.51 -25.03
C TYR A 238 2.17 7.34 -23.74
N GLU A 239 0.99 7.81 -23.30
CA GLU A 239 0.85 8.54 -22.04
C GLU A 239 1.19 7.64 -20.85
N MET A 240 0.70 6.40 -20.85
CA MET A 240 1.00 5.42 -19.81
C MET A 240 2.48 5.03 -19.84
N ALA A 241 3.04 4.73 -21.02
CA ALA A 241 4.47 4.46 -21.17
C ALA A 241 5.33 5.63 -20.63
N TYR A 242 4.92 6.88 -20.88
CA TYR A 242 5.63 8.08 -20.41
C TYR A 242 5.69 8.20 -18.88
N THR A 243 4.69 7.70 -18.15
CA THR A 243 4.72 7.69 -16.66
C THR A 243 5.80 6.77 -16.11
N LEU A 244 6.19 5.73 -16.88
CA LEU A 244 7.15 4.70 -16.49
C LEU A 244 8.58 4.98 -17.00
N ILE A 245 8.83 6.14 -17.60
CA ILE A 245 10.17 6.56 -18.01
C ILE A 245 10.69 7.71 -17.14
N THR A 246 12.02 7.80 -17.02
CA THR A 246 12.74 8.87 -16.33
C THR A 246 13.85 9.44 -17.20
N ALA A 247 14.38 10.62 -16.83
CA ALA A 247 15.60 11.16 -17.42
C ALA A 247 16.78 10.18 -17.31
N GLY A 248 16.85 9.46 -16.19
CA GLY A 248 17.92 8.51 -15.91
C GLY A 248 19.29 9.19 -15.86
N LEU A 249 20.29 8.52 -16.47
CA LEU A 249 21.67 9.03 -16.56
C LEU A 249 21.83 10.17 -17.59
N ASP A 250 20.86 10.32 -18.50
CA ASP A 250 20.95 11.28 -19.63
C ASP A 250 20.62 12.71 -19.23
N ALA A 251 20.24 12.95 -17.97
CA ALA A 251 19.85 14.25 -17.42
C ALA A 251 18.74 14.99 -18.22
N TYR A 252 18.09 14.33 -19.17
CA TYR A 252 17.03 14.88 -20.01
C TYR A 252 15.87 13.90 -20.13
N LYS A 253 14.68 14.38 -19.84
CA LYS A 253 13.39 13.73 -20.15
C LYS A 253 12.59 14.71 -21.00
N PRO A 254 12.14 14.31 -22.21
CA PRO A 254 11.31 15.18 -23.05
C PRO A 254 9.98 15.48 -22.37
N THR A 255 9.27 16.49 -22.81
CA THR A 255 7.85 16.65 -22.51
C THR A 255 7.06 15.48 -23.12
N TYR A 256 5.84 15.23 -22.62
CA TYR A 256 5.00 14.14 -23.16
C TYR A 256 4.77 14.29 -24.67
N ALA A 257 4.46 15.51 -25.15
CA ALA A 257 4.21 15.78 -26.57
C ALA A 257 5.44 15.50 -27.46
N GLU A 258 6.63 15.84 -26.98
CA GLU A 258 7.89 15.53 -27.66
C GLU A 258 8.16 14.01 -27.66
N PHE A 259 7.94 13.35 -26.52
CA PHE A 259 8.09 11.90 -26.39
C PHE A 259 7.18 11.16 -27.36
N GLU A 260 5.87 11.45 -27.36
CA GLU A 260 4.91 10.81 -28.26
C GLU A 260 5.28 11.02 -29.71
N THR A 261 5.61 12.27 -30.10
CA THR A 261 6.01 12.60 -31.46
C THR A 261 7.25 11.83 -31.89
N GLN A 262 8.26 11.74 -31.03
CA GLN A 262 9.50 11.00 -31.31
C GLN A 262 9.24 9.50 -31.43
N MET A 263 8.52 8.90 -30.51
CA MET A 263 8.24 7.45 -30.52
C MET A 263 7.45 7.05 -31.77
N ARG A 264 6.41 7.81 -32.14
CA ARG A 264 5.64 7.57 -33.38
C ARG A 264 6.50 7.74 -34.63
N GLY A 265 7.44 8.68 -34.62
CA GLY A 265 8.36 8.92 -35.74
C GLY A 265 9.42 7.82 -35.94
N LEU A 266 9.81 7.14 -34.86
CA LEU A 266 10.79 6.05 -34.90
C LEU A 266 10.17 4.69 -35.27
N GLY A 267 8.88 4.49 -34.98
CA GLY A 267 8.17 3.26 -35.32
C GLY A 267 7.23 2.81 -34.22
N THR A 268 6.78 1.56 -34.29
CA THR A 268 5.84 0.96 -33.32
C THR A 268 6.42 -0.33 -32.78
N VAL A 269 6.43 -0.47 -31.46
CA VAL A 269 6.75 -1.75 -30.80
C VAL A 269 5.63 -2.76 -31.12
N VAL A 270 5.99 -3.88 -31.74
CA VAL A 270 5.03 -4.93 -32.16
C VAL A 270 4.91 -6.03 -31.12
N SER A 271 6.04 -6.40 -30.52
CA SER A 271 6.11 -7.40 -29.46
C SER A 271 7.40 -7.26 -28.68
N TYR A 272 7.39 -7.76 -27.48
CA TYR A 272 8.56 -7.79 -26.59
C TYR A 272 8.59 -9.09 -25.77
N GLU A 273 9.76 -9.36 -25.19
CA GLU A 273 10.02 -10.41 -24.24
C GLU A 273 11.12 -9.91 -23.30
N VAL A 274 10.80 -9.74 -22.03
CA VAL A 274 11.79 -9.45 -21.00
C VAL A 274 12.46 -10.77 -20.61
N THR A 275 13.79 -10.82 -20.62
CA THR A 275 14.53 -12.06 -20.46
C THR A 275 15.32 -12.14 -19.16
N ASP A 276 15.86 -11.04 -18.68
CA ASP A 276 16.70 -11.01 -17.49
C ASP A 276 16.82 -9.58 -16.95
N SER A 277 17.40 -9.42 -15.76
CA SER A 277 17.81 -8.14 -15.18
C SER A 277 19.16 -8.26 -14.50
N GLY A 278 19.89 -7.15 -14.41
CA GLY A 278 21.20 -7.13 -13.80
C GLY A 278 21.68 -5.72 -13.48
N SER A 279 22.94 -5.62 -13.11
CA SER A 279 23.61 -4.34 -12.90
C SER A 279 25.02 -4.37 -13.46
N ASP A 280 25.46 -3.25 -13.99
CA ASP A 280 26.83 -3.03 -14.48
C ASP A 280 27.36 -1.66 -13.99
N GLY A 281 28.49 -1.20 -14.56
CA GLY A 281 29.09 0.09 -14.23
C GLY A 281 28.20 1.31 -14.55
N ASN A 282 27.14 1.13 -15.35
CA ASN A 282 26.18 2.19 -15.74
C ASN A 282 24.88 2.14 -14.91
N GLY A 283 24.70 1.11 -14.07
CA GLY A 283 23.55 0.97 -13.20
C GLY A 283 22.76 -0.32 -13.39
N MET A 284 21.53 -0.33 -12.91
CA MET A 284 20.59 -1.45 -13.10
C MET A 284 20.04 -1.43 -14.54
N TYR A 285 19.84 -2.61 -15.09
CA TYR A 285 19.24 -2.76 -16.42
C TYR A 285 18.33 -3.99 -16.47
N VAL A 286 17.40 -3.95 -17.41
CA VAL A 286 16.54 -5.08 -17.80
C VAL A 286 16.86 -5.44 -19.25
N LEU A 287 17.08 -6.72 -19.55
CA LEU A 287 17.30 -7.21 -20.89
C LEU A 287 15.97 -7.56 -21.56
N ALA A 288 15.80 -7.10 -22.79
CA ALA A 288 14.62 -7.40 -23.57
C ALA A 288 14.95 -7.77 -25.03
N ASN A 289 14.13 -8.65 -25.58
CA ASN A 289 14.01 -8.87 -27.03
C ASN A 289 12.82 -8.08 -27.54
N VAL A 290 12.99 -7.22 -28.53
CA VAL A 290 11.92 -6.34 -29.01
C VAL A 290 11.80 -6.41 -30.53
N ARG A 291 10.56 -6.42 -31.05
CA ARG A 291 10.28 -6.28 -32.48
C ARG A 291 9.65 -4.91 -32.71
N ILE A 292 10.23 -4.16 -33.63
CA ILE A 292 9.80 -2.81 -33.98
C ILE A 292 9.43 -2.76 -35.45
N SER A 293 8.23 -2.26 -35.77
CA SER A 293 7.84 -1.90 -37.15
C SER A 293 8.28 -0.47 -37.39
N THR A 294 9.17 -0.29 -38.36
CA THR A 294 9.60 1.05 -38.79
C THR A 294 8.47 1.79 -39.54
N PRO A 295 8.54 3.13 -39.65
CA PRO A 295 7.54 3.89 -40.43
C PRO A 295 7.40 3.43 -41.88
N THR A 296 8.43 2.75 -42.44
CA THR A 296 8.40 2.17 -43.82
C THR A 296 7.77 0.78 -43.87
N GLY A 297 7.28 0.26 -42.72
CA GLY A 297 6.62 -1.06 -42.62
C GLY A 297 7.58 -2.25 -42.44
N THR A 298 8.88 -2.01 -42.35
CA THR A 298 9.85 -3.08 -42.11
C THR A 298 9.88 -3.45 -40.67
N VAL A 299 9.79 -4.75 -40.32
CA VAL A 299 9.90 -5.23 -38.96
C VAL A 299 11.34 -5.61 -38.65
N LYS A 300 11.96 -4.93 -37.69
CA LYS A 300 13.29 -5.26 -37.15
C LYS A 300 13.13 -6.07 -35.87
N ARG A 301 14.07 -6.99 -35.62
CA ARG A 301 14.22 -7.70 -34.36
C ARG A 301 15.51 -7.25 -33.69
N ILE A 302 15.41 -6.79 -32.46
CA ILE A 302 16.51 -6.35 -31.62
C ILE A 302 16.54 -7.32 -30.42
N SER A 303 17.67 -7.99 -30.22
CA SER A 303 17.80 -9.00 -29.16
C SER A 303 18.75 -8.53 -28.08
N ASN A 304 18.46 -8.89 -26.83
CA ASN A 304 19.27 -8.62 -25.64
C ASN A 304 19.60 -7.12 -25.48
N VAL A 305 18.63 -6.24 -25.77
CA VAL A 305 18.84 -4.81 -25.52
C VAL A 305 18.71 -4.51 -24.03
N ALA A 306 19.67 -3.74 -23.52
CA ALA A 306 19.63 -3.30 -22.13
C ALA A 306 18.79 -2.01 -21.99
N LEU A 307 17.70 -2.10 -21.25
CA LEU A 307 16.91 -0.97 -20.79
C LEU A 307 17.41 -0.57 -19.42
N TYR A 308 18.18 0.50 -19.33
CA TYR A 308 18.69 0.97 -18.04
C TYR A 308 17.59 1.58 -17.21
N MET A 309 17.63 1.26 -15.92
CA MET A 309 16.67 1.72 -14.91
C MET A 309 17.29 2.78 -14.01
N ALA A 310 16.54 3.80 -13.67
CA ALA A 310 16.96 4.78 -12.68
C ALA A 310 15.81 5.12 -11.73
N LYS A 311 16.15 5.51 -10.50
CA LYS A 311 15.15 5.95 -9.52
C LYS A 311 14.71 7.38 -9.79
N GLU A 312 13.40 7.57 -9.85
CA GLU A 312 12.75 8.88 -9.78
C GLU A 312 11.71 8.81 -8.66
N ASN A 313 11.83 9.68 -7.66
CA ASN A 313 10.96 9.67 -6.48
C ASN A 313 10.90 8.29 -5.76
N ASN A 314 12.04 7.64 -5.61
CA ASN A 314 12.20 6.29 -5.04
C ASN A 314 11.59 5.14 -5.85
N ILE A 315 11.08 5.38 -7.04
CA ILE A 315 10.52 4.37 -7.94
C ILE A 315 11.50 4.15 -9.09
N TYR A 316 11.81 2.89 -9.40
CA TYR A 316 12.58 2.57 -10.60
C TYR A 316 11.74 2.80 -11.85
N LYS A 317 12.31 3.44 -12.83
CA LYS A 317 11.71 3.70 -14.14
C LYS A 317 12.74 3.47 -15.24
N VAL A 318 12.28 3.21 -16.45
CA VAL A 318 13.16 3.03 -17.61
C VAL A 318 13.77 4.38 -18.00
N SER A 319 15.08 4.41 -18.22
CA SER A 319 15.77 5.59 -18.74
C SER A 319 15.27 5.92 -20.16
N TYR A 320 14.91 7.19 -20.38
CA TYR A 320 14.48 7.66 -21.70
C TYR A 320 15.53 7.40 -22.78
N GLY A 321 16.81 7.65 -22.48
CA GLY A 321 17.90 7.45 -23.43
C GLY A 321 18.06 6.00 -23.86
N SER A 322 17.86 5.02 -22.95
CA SER A 322 17.91 3.60 -23.34
C SER A 322 16.70 3.18 -24.18
N LEU A 323 15.50 3.70 -23.87
CA LEU A 323 14.31 3.47 -24.70
C LEU A 323 14.49 4.10 -26.09
N LYS A 324 14.95 5.34 -26.18
CA LYS A 324 15.21 6.02 -27.45
C LYS A 324 16.21 5.24 -28.29
N LYS A 325 17.32 4.80 -27.68
CA LYS A 325 18.36 3.99 -28.34
C LYS A 325 17.80 2.66 -28.88
N LEU A 326 16.91 2.01 -28.12
CA LEU A 326 16.17 0.83 -28.59
C LEU A 326 15.34 1.15 -29.84
N MET A 327 14.62 2.25 -29.84
CA MET A 327 13.72 2.62 -30.95
C MET A 327 14.49 3.07 -32.21
N GLU A 328 15.71 3.59 -32.07
CA GLU A 328 16.59 4.01 -33.16
C GLU A 328 17.39 2.83 -33.79
N SER A 329 17.51 1.69 -33.08
CA SER A 329 18.26 0.51 -33.55
C SER A 329 17.54 -0.24 -34.66
#